data_368ee6e4d28790dd9e02e5311df52a0b
#
_entry.id   368ee6e4d28790dd9e02e5311df52a0b
#
_cell.length_a   1.000
_cell.length_b   1.000
_cell.length_c   1.000
_cell.angle_alpha   90.00
_cell.angle_beta   90.00
_cell.angle_gamma   90.00
#
_symmetry.space_group_name_H-M   'P 1'
#
loop_
_entity.id
_entity.type
_entity.pdbx_description
1 polymer ?
#
loop_
_entity_poly.entity_id
_entity_poly.type
_entity_poly.pdbx_seq_one_letter_code
_entity_poly.pdbx_strand_id
1 'polypeptide(L)'
;MKKLKVLGICASPRSKGNMEYILGRCLEAMRRNGGDEVEIKRYLFRAKKMNPCLDCGGCYLSGECVIRDDFQRLKELWLEADIVIYAVPVYHLGLPGQLKCFIDRLGQSICAAHSGECNGKEETMPKYLKVIAPLTLGVHQVSGQEQTIMQIINHALIMQCLPVSGDAWQCYTGAGGWTQNREEKDAIEKLAGEGDFSTMALIKAIETTALRALQLARVVREGLIACREELAGDAQYRFVLDKHCSD
;
A
#
# COMPACT_ATOMS: atom_id res chain seq x y z
N MET A 1 -12.64 9.81 -18.37
CA MET A 1 -11.73 8.75 -17.90
C MET A 1 -12.09 8.36 -16.48
N LYS A 2 -12.01 7.08 -16.12
CA LYS A 2 -12.17 6.60 -14.74
C LYS A 2 -11.12 7.24 -13.83
N LYS A 3 -11.48 7.59 -12.60
CA LYS A 3 -10.55 8.16 -11.62
C LYS A 3 -9.54 7.10 -11.15
N LEU A 4 -8.30 7.50 -10.90
CA LEU A 4 -7.32 6.68 -10.20
C LEU A 4 -7.72 6.55 -8.73
N LYS A 5 -7.89 5.34 -8.24
CA LYS A 5 -8.28 5.06 -6.86
C LYS A 5 -7.03 4.93 -5.98
N VAL A 6 -6.91 5.80 -5.02
CA VAL A 6 -5.81 5.84 -4.05
C VAL A 6 -6.29 5.33 -2.70
N LEU A 7 -5.61 4.34 -2.15
CA LEU A 7 -5.84 3.84 -0.80
C LEU A 7 -4.66 4.19 0.11
N GLY A 8 -4.89 5.05 1.10
CA GLY A 8 -3.94 5.32 2.16
C GLY A 8 -4.21 4.43 3.37
N ILE A 9 -3.27 3.54 3.69
CA ILE A 9 -3.33 2.64 4.85
C ILE A 9 -2.44 3.18 5.95
N CYS A 10 -3.00 3.53 7.12
CA CYS A 10 -2.24 3.83 8.32
C CYS A 10 -2.24 2.62 9.25
N ALA A 11 -1.10 1.93 9.35
CA ALA A 11 -0.95 0.74 10.17
C ALA A 11 -0.68 1.03 11.67
N SER A 12 -0.79 2.29 12.09
CA SER A 12 -0.64 2.68 13.49
C SER A 12 -1.94 2.51 14.27
N PRO A 13 -1.90 1.97 15.49
CA PRO A 13 -3.05 1.95 16.38
C PRO A 13 -3.32 3.32 17.05
N ARG A 14 -2.36 4.25 16.99
CA ARG A 14 -2.49 5.58 17.60
C ARG A 14 -3.38 6.48 16.75
N SER A 15 -4.30 7.19 17.40
CA SER A 15 -5.13 8.22 16.78
C SER A 15 -4.38 9.55 16.69
N LYS A 16 -4.51 10.23 15.55
CA LYS A 16 -3.90 11.55 15.30
C LYS A 16 -2.41 11.53 15.65
N GLY A 17 -1.73 10.46 15.24
CA GLY A 17 -0.32 10.25 15.53
C GLY A 17 0.57 10.58 14.33
N ASN A 18 1.88 10.46 14.54
CA ASN A 18 2.91 10.74 13.53
C ASN A 18 2.65 10.01 12.19
N MET A 19 2.15 8.76 12.23
CA MET A 19 1.83 8.02 11.00
C MET A 19 0.63 8.59 10.24
N GLU A 20 -0.41 9.05 10.94
CA GLU A 20 -1.54 9.75 10.29
C GLU A 20 -1.10 11.09 9.70
N TYR A 21 -0.18 11.80 10.36
CA TYR A 21 0.38 13.06 9.87
C TYR A 21 1.12 12.85 8.55
N ILE A 22 2.08 11.92 8.49
CA ILE A 22 2.85 11.68 7.25
C ILE A 22 1.98 11.09 6.14
N LEU A 23 1.02 10.23 6.45
CA LEU A 23 0.04 9.77 5.47
C LEU A 23 -0.77 10.94 4.93
N GLY A 24 -1.20 11.85 5.81
CA GLY A 24 -1.91 13.08 5.43
C GLY A 24 -1.11 13.93 4.44
N ARG A 25 0.19 14.14 4.69
CA ARG A 25 1.11 14.87 3.79
C ARG A 25 1.21 14.20 2.42
N CYS A 26 1.34 12.88 2.40
CA CYS A 26 1.39 12.10 1.15
C CYS A 26 0.09 12.24 0.33
N LEU A 27 -1.06 12.03 0.97
CA LEU A 27 -2.35 12.10 0.29
C LEU A 27 -2.70 13.52 -0.16
N GLU A 28 -2.27 14.54 0.58
CA GLU A 28 -2.44 15.94 0.16
C GLU A 28 -1.57 16.27 -1.07
N ALA A 29 -0.33 15.78 -1.12
CA ALA A 29 0.51 15.91 -2.31
C ALA A 29 -0.14 15.23 -3.53
N MET A 30 -0.74 14.06 -3.36
CA MET A 30 -1.49 13.38 -4.42
C MET A 30 -2.71 14.19 -4.87
N ARG A 31 -3.47 14.76 -3.93
CA ARG A 31 -4.64 15.60 -4.26
C ARG A 31 -4.24 16.85 -5.04
N ARG A 32 -3.19 17.54 -4.61
CA ARG A 32 -2.69 18.74 -5.31
C ARG A 32 -2.24 18.46 -6.74
N ASN A 33 -1.63 17.28 -6.99
CA ASN A 33 -1.06 16.93 -8.30
C ASN A 33 -2.02 16.11 -9.20
N GLY A 34 -3.04 15.48 -8.62
CA GLY A 34 -4.02 14.66 -9.32
C GLY A 34 -5.37 15.37 -9.53
N GLY A 35 -5.70 16.37 -8.72
CA GLY A 35 -6.98 17.08 -8.82
C GLY A 35 -8.18 16.14 -8.88
N ASP A 36 -9.06 16.36 -9.84
CA ASP A 36 -10.27 15.54 -10.04
C ASP A 36 -10.00 14.14 -10.62
N GLU A 37 -8.76 13.87 -11.04
CA GLU A 37 -8.35 12.57 -11.58
C GLU A 37 -8.25 11.50 -10.49
N VAL A 38 -8.09 11.88 -9.22
CA VAL A 38 -7.89 10.93 -8.12
C VAL A 38 -9.09 10.83 -7.19
N GLU A 39 -9.40 9.60 -6.77
CA GLU A 39 -10.33 9.30 -5.68
C GLU A 39 -9.55 8.72 -4.52
N ILE A 40 -9.55 9.39 -3.36
CA ILE A 40 -8.73 9.01 -2.22
C ILE A 40 -9.59 8.41 -1.11
N LYS A 41 -9.29 7.17 -0.73
CA LYS A 41 -9.84 6.48 0.44
C LYS A 41 -8.75 6.27 1.51
N ARG A 42 -9.13 6.31 2.77
CA ARG A 42 -8.22 6.07 3.91
C ARG A 42 -8.70 4.88 4.73
N TYR A 43 -7.78 4.05 5.15
CA TYR A 43 -8.03 2.99 6.12
C TYR A 43 -7.06 3.11 7.30
N LEU A 44 -7.61 3.20 8.50
CA LEU A 44 -6.86 3.35 9.74
C LEU A 44 -7.01 2.06 10.56
N PHE A 45 -5.90 1.47 10.98
CA PHE A 45 -5.91 0.25 11.81
C PHE A 45 -6.36 0.47 13.24
N ARG A 46 -6.51 1.72 13.64
CA ARG A 46 -7.04 2.07 14.96
C ARG A 46 -8.40 1.41 15.20
N ALA A 47 -8.52 0.73 16.34
CA ALA A 47 -9.74 0.02 16.76
C ALA A 47 -10.25 -1.03 15.74
N LYS A 48 -9.36 -1.52 14.88
CA LYS A 48 -9.66 -2.58 13.93
C LYS A 48 -9.25 -3.93 14.47
N LYS A 49 -10.09 -4.93 14.20
CA LYS A 49 -9.81 -6.32 14.53
C LYS A 49 -9.23 -7.01 13.30
N MET A 50 -8.02 -7.51 13.41
CA MET A 50 -7.30 -8.21 12.35
C MET A 50 -6.67 -9.47 12.93
N ASN A 51 -7.37 -10.60 12.83
CA ASN A 51 -6.87 -11.88 13.33
C ASN A 51 -5.79 -12.45 12.38
N PRO A 52 -4.85 -13.25 12.89
CA PRO A 52 -3.85 -13.92 12.07
C PRO A 52 -4.49 -14.98 11.17
N CYS A 53 -3.76 -15.39 10.12
CA CYS A 53 -4.09 -16.57 9.34
C CYS A 53 -3.94 -17.82 10.23
N LEU A 54 -4.90 -18.74 10.14
CA LEU A 54 -4.89 -20.02 10.90
C LEU A 54 -4.45 -21.20 10.03
N ASP A 55 -4.09 -20.94 8.77
CA ASP A 55 -3.75 -21.98 7.78
C ASP A 55 -4.80 -23.11 7.71
N CYS A 56 -6.07 -22.74 7.82
CA CYS A 56 -7.19 -23.69 7.91
C CYS A 56 -7.66 -24.23 6.54
N GLY A 57 -7.07 -23.80 5.43
CA GLY A 57 -7.44 -24.21 4.07
C GLY A 57 -8.81 -23.73 3.57
N GLY A 58 -9.63 -23.07 4.40
CA GLY A 58 -11.00 -22.69 4.03
C GLY A 58 -11.11 -21.76 2.83
N CYS A 59 -10.08 -20.96 2.54
CA CYS A 59 -10.06 -20.10 1.35
C CYS A 59 -9.88 -20.89 0.04
N TYR A 60 -9.29 -22.08 0.05
CA TYR A 60 -9.22 -22.96 -1.14
C TYR A 60 -10.58 -23.52 -1.54
N LEU A 61 -11.52 -23.60 -0.60
CA LEU A 61 -12.87 -24.11 -0.87
C LEU A 61 -13.82 -23.02 -1.45
N SER A 62 -13.59 -21.75 -1.09
CA SER A 62 -14.54 -20.66 -1.39
C SER A 62 -13.92 -19.44 -2.07
N GLY A 63 -12.59 -19.40 -2.22
CA GLY A 63 -11.86 -18.19 -2.66
C GLY A 63 -11.80 -17.08 -1.60
N GLU A 64 -12.40 -17.28 -0.40
CA GLU A 64 -12.55 -16.26 0.62
C GLU A 64 -12.08 -16.73 2.00
N CYS A 65 -11.48 -15.82 2.77
CA CYS A 65 -11.10 -16.11 4.14
C CYS A 65 -12.34 -16.33 5.03
N VAL A 66 -12.35 -17.45 5.76
CA VAL A 66 -13.46 -17.82 6.65
C VAL A 66 -13.55 -16.96 7.90
N ILE A 67 -12.44 -16.34 8.34
CA ILE A 67 -12.41 -15.48 9.52
C ILE A 67 -13.06 -14.15 9.17
N ARG A 68 -14.16 -13.81 9.83
CA ARG A 68 -14.91 -12.56 9.62
C ARG A 68 -14.50 -11.51 10.64
N ASP A 69 -13.83 -10.48 10.16
CA ASP A 69 -13.38 -9.31 10.92
C ASP A 69 -13.14 -8.13 9.96
N ASP A 70 -12.36 -7.13 10.33
CA ASP A 70 -12.09 -5.96 9.46
C ASP A 70 -11.24 -6.30 8.21
N PHE A 71 -10.77 -7.51 8.06
CA PHE A 71 -10.00 -7.98 6.90
C PHE A 71 -10.77 -7.84 5.58
N GLN A 72 -12.03 -8.28 5.54
CA GLN A 72 -12.84 -8.27 4.31
C GLN A 72 -12.92 -6.85 3.75
N ARG A 73 -13.20 -5.88 4.62
CA ARG A 73 -13.32 -4.49 4.19
C ARG A 73 -12.01 -3.93 3.65
N LEU A 74 -10.88 -4.25 4.27
CA LEU A 74 -9.58 -3.78 3.77
C LEU A 74 -9.19 -4.50 2.47
N LYS A 75 -9.48 -5.80 2.33
CA LYS A 75 -9.29 -6.57 1.08
C LYS A 75 -10.05 -5.93 -0.08
N GLU A 76 -11.34 -5.59 0.11
CA GLU A 76 -12.14 -4.89 -0.91
C GLU A 76 -11.51 -3.57 -1.35
N LEU A 77 -11.15 -2.72 -0.39
CA LEU A 77 -10.49 -1.43 -0.68
C LEU A 77 -9.15 -1.62 -1.41
N TRP A 78 -8.39 -2.64 -1.00
CA TRP A 78 -7.11 -2.96 -1.63
C TRP A 78 -7.30 -3.43 -3.07
N LEU A 79 -8.29 -4.29 -3.34
CA LEU A 79 -8.60 -4.74 -4.70
C LEU A 79 -9.04 -3.59 -5.60
N GLU A 80 -9.84 -2.65 -5.09
CA GLU A 80 -10.27 -1.47 -5.85
C GLU A 80 -9.15 -0.48 -6.17
N ALA A 81 -8.11 -0.38 -5.32
CA ALA A 81 -7.09 0.65 -5.44
C ALA A 81 -6.19 0.47 -6.68
N ASP A 82 -5.72 1.56 -7.25
CA ASP A 82 -4.65 1.62 -8.27
C ASP A 82 -3.31 1.97 -7.61
N ILE A 83 -3.38 2.77 -6.56
CA ILE A 83 -2.23 3.17 -5.75
C ILE A 83 -2.52 2.82 -4.30
N VAL A 84 -1.59 2.14 -3.63
CA VAL A 84 -1.67 1.86 -2.20
C VAL A 84 -0.50 2.47 -1.47
N ILE A 85 -0.78 3.41 -0.58
CA ILE A 85 0.21 4.02 0.31
C ILE A 85 0.18 3.26 1.63
N TYR A 86 1.27 2.63 1.99
CA TYR A 86 1.45 1.97 3.29
C TYR A 86 2.21 2.90 4.24
N ALA A 87 1.51 3.54 5.16
CA ALA A 87 2.11 4.31 6.25
C ALA A 87 2.24 3.43 7.50
N VAL A 88 3.47 3.00 7.80
CA VAL A 88 3.75 1.90 8.72
C VAL A 88 4.71 2.31 9.82
N PRO A 89 4.31 2.28 11.10
CA PRO A 89 5.25 2.45 12.20
C PRO A 89 6.16 1.22 12.28
N VAL A 90 7.42 1.45 12.58
CA VAL A 90 8.35 0.34 12.83
C VAL A 90 8.10 -0.24 14.21
N TYR A 91 7.74 -1.53 14.28
CA TYR A 91 7.57 -2.26 15.51
C TYR A 91 8.56 -3.43 15.55
N HIS A 92 9.44 -3.42 16.54
CA HIS A 92 10.43 -4.49 16.71
C HIS A 92 11.20 -4.80 15.41
N LEU A 93 11.73 -3.74 14.77
CA LEU A 93 12.47 -3.73 13.51
C LEU A 93 11.67 -4.17 12.26
N GLY A 94 10.35 -4.20 12.30
CA GLY A 94 9.53 -4.66 11.18
C GLY A 94 8.09 -4.16 11.20
N LEU A 95 7.23 -4.89 10.49
CA LEU A 95 5.80 -4.59 10.38
C LEU A 95 5.06 -4.81 11.70
N PRO A 96 4.09 -3.94 12.06
CA PRO A 96 3.16 -4.23 13.13
C PRO A 96 2.39 -5.52 12.89
N GLY A 97 2.15 -6.31 13.92
CA GLY A 97 1.47 -7.60 13.83
C GLY A 97 0.11 -7.55 13.12
N GLN A 98 -0.70 -6.51 13.38
CA GLN A 98 -1.98 -6.34 12.69
C GLN A 98 -1.86 -6.18 11.18
N LEU A 99 -0.86 -5.40 10.71
CA LEU A 99 -0.61 -5.28 9.27
C LEU A 99 -0.10 -6.60 8.70
N LYS A 100 0.76 -7.30 9.43
CA LYS A 100 1.26 -8.62 8.99
C LYS A 100 0.11 -9.63 8.87
N CYS A 101 -0.83 -9.66 9.82
CA CYS A 101 -2.04 -10.48 9.72
C CYS A 101 -2.87 -10.17 8.46
N PHE A 102 -2.99 -8.89 8.09
CA PHE A 102 -3.66 -8.51 6.85
C PHE A 102 -2.92 -9.03 5.61
N ILE A 103 -1.61 -8.80 5.54
CA ILE A 103 -0.76 -9.20 4.40
C ILE A 103 -0.80 -10.72 4.21
N ASP A 104 -0.66 -11.51 5.27
CA ASP A 104 -0.69 -12.97 5.20
C ASP A 104 -2.04 -13.48 4.71
N ARG A 105 -3.14 -12.95 5.24
CA ARG A 105 -4.47 -13.36 4.82
C ARG A 105 -4.83 -12.88 3.41
N LEU A 106 -4.36 -11.70 3.01
CA LEU A 106 -4.56 -11.17 1.66
C LEU A 106 -3.89 -12.09 0.64
N GLY A 107 -2.59 -12.37 0.82
CA GLY A 107 -1.83 -13.25 -0.05
C GLY A 107 -2.47 -14.63 -0.14
N GLN A 108 -2.73 -15.27 1.02
CA GLN A 108 -3.30 -16.61 1.06
C GLN A 108 -4.68 -16.70 0.40
N SER A 109 -5.58 -15.74 0.67
CA SER A 109 -6.93 -15.77 0.10
C SER A 109 -6.94 -15.47 -1.41
N ILE A 110 -6.01 -14.67 -1.91
CA ILE A 110 -5.91 -14.39 -3.34
C ILE A 110 -5.28 -15.58 -4.07
N CYS A 111 -4.17 -16.14 -3.56
CA CYS A 111 -3.58 -17.34 -4.15
C CYS A 111 -4.59 -18.49 -4.20
N ALA A 112 -5.34 -18.71 -3.13
CA ALA A 112 -6.37 -19.74 -3.08
C ALA A 112 -7.49 -19.52 -4.11
N ALA A 113 -7.98 -18.28 -4.24
CA ALA A 113 -9.04 -17.95 -5.21
C ALA A 113 -8.62 -18.15 -6.67
N HIS A 114 -7.32 -18.13 -6.95
CA HIS A 114 -6.75 -18.31 -8.28
C HIS A 114 -6.03 -19.67 -8.45
N SER A 115 -6.12 -20.56 -7.47
CA SER A 115 -5.65 -21.94 -7.59
C SER A 115 -6.58 -22.77 -8.46
N GLY A 116 -6.05 -23.81 -9.10
CA GLY A 116 -6.84 -24.79 -9.86
C GLY A 116 -7.87 -25.53 -8.98
N GLU A 117 -7.57 -25.71 -7.70
CA GLU A 117 -8.46 -26.35 -6.73
C GLU A 117 -9.76 -25.55 -6.50
N CYS A 118 -9.65 -24.21 -6.43
CA CYS A 118 -10.81 -23.35 -6.15
C CYS A 118 -11.67 -23.08 -7.40
N ASN A 119 -11.05 -22.86 -8.56
CA ASN A 119 -11.75 -22.38 -9.75
C ASN A 119 -11.91 -23.42 -10.86
N GLY A 120 -11.32 -24.62 -10.71
CA GLY A 120 -11.33 -25.70 -11.70
C GLY A 120 -10.63 -25.35 -13.01
N LYS A 121 -9.79 -24.33 -13.03
CA LYS A 121 -9.05 -23.84 -14.17
C LYS A 121 -7.54 -23.90 -13.89
N GLU A 122 -6.75 -23.60 -14.91
CA GLU A 122 -5.32 -23.45 -14.76
C GLU A 122 -4.98 -22.34 -13.74
N GLU A 123 -3.94 -22.58 -12.91
CA GLU A 123 -3.48 -21.61 -11.92
C GLU A 123 -2.99 -20.34 -12.59
N THR A 124 -3.61 -19.22 -12.25
CA THR A 124 -3.26 -17.91 -12.83
C THR A 124 -3.31 -16.81 -11.78
N MET A 125 -2.14 -16.37 -11.31
CA MET A 125 -2.09 -15.22 -10.41
C MET A 125 -2.31 -13.92 -11.20
N PRO A 126 -3.30 -13.08 -10.89
CA PRO A 126 -3.52 -11.82 -11.58
C PRO A 126 -2.34 -10.87 -11.44
N LYS A 127 -1.98 -10.20 -12.52
CA LYS A 127 -1.07 -9.06 -12.49
C LYS A 127 -1.85 -7.82 -12.04
N TYR A 128 -1.78 -7.51 -10.74
CA TYR A 128 -2.54 -6.38 -10.19
C TYR A 128 -2.01 -5.03 -10.67
N LEU A 129 -0.71 -4.93 -10.94
CA LEU A 129 -0.01 -3.73 -11.41
C LEU A 129 -0.30 -2.47 -10.59
N LYS A 130 -0.74 -2.64 -9.35
CA LYS A 130 -0.95 -1.53 -8.42
C LYS A 130 0.38 -0.90 -8.04
N VAL A 131 0.41 0.42 -7.94
CA VAL A 131 1.58 1.12 -7.45
C VAL A 131 1.58 1.10 -5.93
N ILE A 132 2.65 0.58 -5.34
CA ILE A 132 2.80 0.45 -3.89
C ILE A 132 3.86 1.42 -3.39
N ALA A 133 3.48 2.33 -2.49
CA ALA A 133 4.37 3.35 -1.92
C ALA A 133 4.51 3.17 -0.41
N PRO A 134 5.68 2.70 0.10
CA PRO A 134 5.92 2.55 1.52
C PRO A 134 6.38 3.85 2.17
N LEU A 135 5.79 4.18 3.33
CA LEU A 135 6.20 5.26 4.23
C LEU A 135 6.41 4.65 5.62
N THR A 136 7.55 4.88 6.24
CA THR A 136 7.85 4.28 7.55
C THR A 136 8.39 5.30 8.54
N LEU A 137 8.09 5.10 9.82
CA LEU A 137 8.65 5.87 10.93
C LEU A 137 9.09 4.96 12.07
N GLY A 138 10.32 5.18 12.54
CA GLY A 138 10.82 4.68 13.81
C GLY A 138 10.88 5.78 14.87
N VAL A 139 11.11 5.41 16.13
CA VAL A 139 11.44 6.37 17.19
C VAL A 139 12.91 6.76 17.09
N HIS A 140 13.77 5.78 16.84
CA HIS A 140 15.23 5.93 16.75
C HIS A 140 15.69 5.99 15.29
N GLN A 141 16.87 6.52 15.06
CA GLN A 141 17.43 6.74 13.72
C GLN A 141 17.65 5.43 12.94
N VAL A 142 18.22 4.42 13.58
CA VAL A 142 18.49 3.11 12.98
C VAL A 142 17.66 2.07 13.71
N SER A 143 16.38 1.96 13.38
CA SER A 143 15.45 1.12 14.13
C SER A 143 14.59 0.20 13.26
N GLY A 144 14.99 -0.03 11.99
CA GLY A 144 14.32 -0.96 11.10
C GLY A 144 13.43 -0.31 10.04
N GLN A 145 13.59 1.00 9.76
CA GLN A 145 12.83 1.70 8.72
C GLN A 145 13.00 1.02 7.35
N GLU A 146 14.25 0.80 6.93
CA GLU A 146 14.54 0.15 5.65
C GLU A 146 14.03 -1.30 5.62
N GLN A 147 14.23 -2.04 6.71
CA GLN A 147 13.73 -3.41 6.83
C GLN A 147 12.21 -3.47 6.68
N THR A 148 11.49 -2.53 7.27
CA THR A 148 10.03 -2.42 7.17
C THR A 148 9.61 -2.07 5.73
N ILE A 149 10.31 -1.16 5.06
CA ILE A 149 10.10 -0.83 3.65
C ILE A 149 10.28 -2.09 2.79
N MET A 150 11.38 -2.83 2.99
CA MET A 150 11.64 -4.05 2.21
C MET A 150 10.58 -5.13 2.39
N GLN A 151 10.01 -5.27 3.60
CA GLN A 151 8.89 -6.20 3.81
C GLN A 151 7.64 -5.80 3.02
N ILE A 152 7.37 -4.49 2.87
CA ILE A 152 6.26 -3.99 2.03
C ILE A 152 6.57 -4.21 0.54
N ILE A 153 7.81 -3.98 0.10
CA ILE A 153 8.24 -4.24 -1.27
C ILE A 153 8.11 -5.73 -1.61
N ASN A 154 8.55 -6.63 -0.73
CA ASN A 154 8.40 -8.06 -0.90
C ASN A 154 6.92 -8.47 -1.05
N HIS A 155 6.04 -7.89 -0.21
CA HIS A 155 4.60 -8.06 -0.36
C HIS A 155 4.10 -7.58 -1.73
N ALA A 156 4.54 -6.41 -2.19
CA ALA A 156 4.16 -5.87 -3.49
C ALA A 156 4.57 -6.81 -4.64
N LEU A 157 5.79 -7.35 -4.61
CA LEU A 157 6.31 -8.25 -5.65
C LEU A 157 5.53 -9.57 -5.71
N ILE A 158 5.27 -10.20 -4.55
CA ILE A 158 4.45 -11.42 -4.48
C ILE A 158 3.04 -11.17 -5.04
N MET A 159 2.47 -10.00 -4.76
CA MET A 159 1.13 -9.62 -5.23
C MET A 159 1.13 -9.07 -6.67
N GLN A 160 2.19 -9.27 -7.46
CA GLN A 160 2.30 -8.79 -8.84
C GLN A 160 1.99 -7.29 -8.96
N CYS A 161 2.44 -6.51 -7.99
CA CYS A 161 2.32 -5.05 -7.91
C CYS A 161 3.66 -4.38 -8.23
N LEU A 162 3.66 -3.07 -8.38
CA LEU A 162 4.80 -2.25 -8.76
C LEU A 162 5.22 -1.37 -7.56
N PRO A 163 6.29 -1.72 -6.83
CA PRO A 163 6.81 -0.82 -5.82
C PRO A 163 7.36 0.44 -6.49
N VAL A 164 7.00 1.62 -5.96
CA VAL A 164 7.49 2.89 -6.48
C VAL A 164 8.90 3.16 -5.95
N SER A 165 9.81 3.51 -6.84
CA SER A 165 11.07 4.15 -6.46
C SER A 165 10.82 5.61 -6.09
N GLY A 166 11.52 6.09 -5.07
CA GLY A 166 11.53 7.52 -4.75
C GLY A 166 12.17 8.37 -5.84
N ASP A 167 12.10 9.67 -5.67
CA ASP A 167 12.79 10.61 -6.54
C ASP A 167 14.24 10.82 -6.06
N ALA A 168 15.08 11.29 -6.98
CA ALA A 168 16.52 11.47 -6.74
C ALA A 168 16.81 12.21 -5.44
N TRP A 169 17.83 11.79 -4.74
CA TRP A 169 18.45 12.38 -3.55
C TRP A 169 17.65 12.33 -2.24
N GLN A 170 16.35 12.00 -2.25
CA GLN A 170 15.55 11.92 -1.04
C GLN A 170 15.28 10.50 -0.58
N CYS A 171 14.93 9.59 -1.50
CA CYS A 171 14.61 8.21 -1.19
C CYS A 171 14.67 7.32 -2.43
N TYR A 172 15.08 6.08 -2.28
CA TYR A 172 15.14 5.11 -3.40
C TYR A 172 14.07 4.03 -3.31
N THR A 173 13.72 3.59 -2.10
CA THR A 173 12.83 2.43 -1.90
C THR A 173 11.52 2.80 -1.20
N GLY A 174 11.34 4.06 -0.87
CA GLY A 174 10.21 4.59 -0.10
C GLY A 174 10.69 5.66 0.87
N ALA A 175 9.79 6.29 1.61
CA ALA A 175 10.15 7.34 2.55
C ALA A 175 10.27 6.78 3.97
N GLY A 176 11.45 6.86 4.56
CA GLY A 176 11.74 6.45 5.93
C GLY A 176 12.22 7.59 6.80
N GLY A 177 11.78 7.64 8.06
CA GLY A 177 12.19 8.66 9.01
C GLY A 177 12.12 8.22 10.46
N TRP A 178 12.36 9.15 11.38
CA TRP A 178 12.37 8.90 12.81
C TRP A 178 11.91 10.11 13.61
N THR A 179 11.44 9.90 14.83
CA THR A 179 10.91 10.98 15.68
C THR A 179 11.97 11.63 16.58
N GLN A 180 13.25 11.39 16.33
CA GLN A 180 14.37 11.89 17.13
C GLN A 180 14.24 11.55 18.62
N ASN A 181 13.89 10.30 18.91
CA ASN A 181 13.64 9.77 20.24
C ASN A 181 12.46 10.44 20.97
N ARG A 182 11.65 11.26 20.28
CA ARG A 182 10.41 11.81 20.86
C ARG A 182 9.30 10.78 20.78
N GLU A 183 8.65 10.51 21.89
CA GLU A 183 7.58 9.51 22.01
C GLU A 183 6.18 10.10 21.80
N GLU A 184 6.07 11.42 21.72
CA GLU A 184 4.82 12.13 21.53
C GLU A 184 4.22 11.78 20.16
N LYS A 185 2.92 11.68 20.13
CA LYS A 185 2.18 11.35 18.90
C LYS A 185 2.22 12.43 17.82
N ASP A 186 2.57 13.65 18.17
CA ASP A 186 2.70 14.83 17.32
C ASP A 186 4.17 15.27 17.09
N ALA A 187 5.13 14.39 17.41
CA ALA A 187 6.55 14.71 17.34
C ALA A 187 7.00 15.18 15.94
N ILE A 188 6.55 14.51 14.87
CA ILE A 188 6.90 14.88 13.49
C ILE A 188 6.32 16.25 13.12
N GLU A 189 5.09 16.53 13.52
CA GLU A 189 4.45 17.83 13.26
C GLU A 189 5.18 18.97 13.96
N LYS A 190 5.59 18.78 15.22
CA LYS A 190 6.40 19.74 15.98
C LYS A 190 7.77 19.95 15.37
N LEU A 191 8.48 18.87 15.06
CA LEU A 191 9.80 18.95 14.40
C LEU A 191 9.71 19.66 13.05
N ALA A 192 8.65 19.43 12.27
CA ALA A 192 8.41 20.13 11.03
C ALA A 192 8.18 21.64 11.27
N GLY A 193 7.41 22.00 12.30
CA GLY A 193 7.18 23.40 12.70
C GLY A 193 8.44 24.09 13.20
N GLU A 194 9.37 23.35 13.78
CA GLU A 194 10.70 23.82 14.21
C GLU A 194 11.69 23.95 13.02
N GLY A 195 11.32 23.49 11.81
CA GLY A 195 12.19 23.50 10.63
C GLY A 195 13.32 22.47 10.71
N ASP A 196 13.14 21.39 11.46
CA ASP A 196 14.15 20.35 11.62
C ASP A 196 14.55 19.74 10.27
N PHE A 197 15.86 19.76 9.97
CA PHE A 197 16.40 19.37 8.67
C PHE A 197 16.02 17.92 8.29
N SER A 198 16.15 16.98 9.22
CA SER A 198 15.86 15.56 8.98
C SER A 198 14.37 15.35 8.70
N THR A 199 13.51 16.02 9.47
CA THR A 199 12.06 15.96 9.28
C THR A 199 11.61 16.64 7.98
N MET A 200 12.22 17.76 7.61
CA MET A 200 11.94 18.43 6.34
C MET A 200 12.38 17.57 5.14
N ALA A 201 13.51 16.88 5.24
CA ALA A 201 13.96 15.91 4.25
C ALA A 201 12.98 14.73 4.13
N LEU A 202 12.48 14.20 5.24
CA LEU A 202 11.43 13.16 5.26
C LEU A 202 10.15 13.65 4.57
N ILE A 203 9.67 14.85 4.89
CA ILE A 203 8.45 15.41 4.26
C ILE A 203 8.66 15.54 2.75
N LYS A 204 9.81 16.01 2.31
CA LYS A 204 10.16 16.09 0.89
C LYS A 204 10.16 14.70 0.24
N ALA A 205 10.74 13.69 0.89
CA ALA A 205 10.72 12.30 0.42
C ALA A 205 9.29 11.76 0.28
N ILE A 206 8.41 12.05 1.23
CA ILE A 206 7.00 11.65 1.21
C ILE A 206 6.27 12.30 0.02
N GLU A 207 6.45 13.60 -0.18
CA GLU A 207 5.78 14.34 -1.27
C GLU A 207 6.28 13.89 -2.65
N THR A 208 7.57 13.63 -2.80
CA THR A 208 8.13 13.12 -4.06
C THR A 208 7.71 11.66 -4.33
N THR A 209 7.64 10.83 -3.30
CA THR A 209 7.09 9.46 -3.40
C THR A 209 5.62 9.47 -3.86
N ALA A 210 4.81 10.38 -3.32
CA ALA A 210 3.43 10.57 -3.73
C ALA A 210 3.32 10.94 -5.22
N LEU A 211 4.13 11.90 -5.67
CA LEU A 211 4.16 12.34 -7.07
C LEU A 211 4.60 11.21 -8.00
N ARG A 212 5.66 10.49 -7.64
CA ARG A 212 6.14 9.34 -8.43
C ARG A 212 5.11 8.22 -8.52
N ALA A 213 4.41 7.92 -7.41
CA ALA A 213 3.35 6.92 -7.43
C ALA A 213 2.21 7.32 -8.39
N LEU A 214 1.81 8.59 -8.40
CA LEU A 214 0.80 9.10 -9.32
C LEU A 214 1.25 9.02 -10.78
N GLN A 215 2.48 9.45 -11.07
CA GLN A 215 3.07 9.36 -12.41
C GLN A 215 3.11 7.93 -12.93
N LEU A 216 3.60 6.99 -12.09
CA LEU A 216 3.69 5.57 -12.47
C LEU A 216 2.29 4.97 -12.72
N ALA A 217 1.31 5.27 -11.86
CA ALA A 217 -0.06 4.79 -12.06
C ALA A 217 -0.70 5.31 -13.36
N ARG A 218 -0.40 6.55 -13.76
CA ARG A 218 -0.80 7.10 -15.06
C ARG A 218 -0.18 6.31 -16.21
N VAL A 219 1.13 6.08 -16.16
CA VAL A 219 1.85 5.32 -17.20
C VAL A 219 1.30 3.90 -17.31
N VAL A 220 1.04 3.23 -16.18
CA VAL A 220 0.45 1.88 -16.16
C VAL A 220 -0.93 1.89 -16.80
N ARG A 221 -1.81 2.83 -16.41
CA ARG A 221 -3.15 2.93 -16.99
C ARG A 221 -3.12 3.17 -18.48
N GLU A 222 -2.35 4.15 -18.96
CA GLU A 222 -2.25 4.46 -20.39
C GLU A 222 -1.61 3.29 -21.17
N GLY A 223 -0.62 2.61 -20.59
CA GLY A 223 -0.03 1.41 -21.16
C GLY A 223 -1.03 0.25 -21.30
N LEU A 224 -1.85 0.00 -20.29
CA LEU A 224 -2.91 -1.01 -20.36
C LEU A 224 -3.94 -0.70 -21.45
N ILE A 225 -4.32 0.57 -21.61
CA ILE A 225 -5.26 1.01 -22.65
C ILE A 225 -4.62 0.81 -24.04
N ALA A 226 -3.38 1.25 -24.22
CA ALA A 226 -2.66 1.15 -25.49
C ALA A 226 -2.39 -0.29 -25.93
N CYS A 227 -2.07 -1.18 -24.98
CA CYS A 227 -1.74 -2.58 -25.25
C CYS A 227 -2.93 -3.54 -25.04
N ARG A 228 -4.17 -3.02 -24.97
CA ARG A 228 -5.37 -3.81 -24.63
C ARG A 228 -5.53 -5.05 -25.49
N GLU A 229 -5.41 -4.91 -26.81
CA GLU A 229 -5.60 -6.02 -27.77
C GLU A 229 -4.53 -7.09 -27.62
N GLU A 230 -3.27 -6.68 -27.43
CA GLU A 230 -2.13 -7.58 -27.21
C GLU A 230 -2.27 -8.39 -25.93
N LEU A 231 -2.72 -7.73 -24.84
CA LEU A 231 -2.83 -8.33 -23.51
C LEU A 231 -4.14 -9.13 -23.29
N ALA A 232 -5.15 -8.95 -24.14
CA ALA A 232 -6.47 -9.56 -23.97
C ALA A 232 -6.45 -11.10 -23.97
N GLY A 233 -5.46 -11.71 -24.64
CA GLY A 233 -5.28 -13.17 -24.66
C GLY A 233 -4.66 -13.77 -23.40
N ASP A 234 -4.05 -12.96 -22.53
CA ASP A 234 -3.41 -13.41 -21.29
C ASP A 234 -4.35 -13.27 -20.10
N ALA A 235 -4.77 -14.41 -19.54
CA ALA A 235 -5.69 -14.46 -18.39
C ALA A 235 -5.19 -13.69 -17.16
N GLN A 236 -3.87 -13.52 -17.00
CA GLN A 236 -3.28 -12.79 -15.88
C GLN A 236 -3.59 -11.29 -15.93
N TYR A 237 -3.82 -10.71 -17.12
CA TYR A 237 -4.16 -9.30 -17.29
C TYR A 237 -5.65 -9.01 -17.20
N ARG A 238 -6.51 -10.02 -17.23
CA ARG A 238 -7.97 -9.84 -17.22
C ARG A 238 -8.44 -8.86 -16.15
N PHE A 239 -7.97 -9.03 -14.90
CA PHE A 239 -8.38 -8.18 -13.78
C PHE A 239 -8.13 -6.67 -14.04
N VAL A 240 -6.93 -6.32 -14.51
CA VAL A 240 -6.58 -4.91 -14.76
C VAL A 240 -7.20 -4.37 -16.04
N LEU A 241 -7.39 -5.18 -17.07
CA LEU A 241 -8.09 -4.79 -18.30
C LEU A 241 -9.58 -4.52 -18.03
N ASP A 242 -10.27 -5.38 -17.27
CA ASP A 242 -11.66 -5.18 -16.87
C ASP A 242 -11.82 -3.89 -16.04
N LYS A 243 -10.84 -3.59 -15.21
CA LYS A 243 -10.84 -2.39 -14.37
C LYS A 243 -10.66 -1.10 -15.16
N HIS A 244 -9.73 -1.06 -16.11
CA HIS A 244 -9.31 0.16 -16.80
C HIS A 244 -9.88 0.33 -18.20
N CYS A 245 -10.21 -0.77 -18.90
CA CYS A 245 -10.58 -0.78 -20.29
C CYS A 245 -12.06 -1.15 -20.57
N SER A 246 -12.86 -1.47 -19.54
CA SER A 246 -14.31 -1.62 -19.70
C SER A 246 -14.98 -0.24 -19.77
N ASP A 247 -15.96 -0.10 -20.61
CA ASP A 247 -16.77 1.12 -20.83
C ASP A 247 -17.49 1.59 -19.56
#